data_c506fe3769923f1c3c3069cf6fa780fe
#
_entry.id   c506fe3769923f1c3c3069cf6fa780fe
#
_cell.length_a   1.000
_cell.length_b   1.000
_cell.length_c   1.000
_cell.angle_alpha   90.00
_cell.angle_beta   90.00
_cell.angle_gamma   90.00
#
_symmetry.space_group_name_H-M   'P 1'
#
loop_
_entity.id
_entity.type
_entity.pdbx_description
1 polymer ?
#
loop_
_entity_poly.entity_id
_entity_poly.type
_entity_poly.pdbx_seq_one_letter_code
_entity_poly.pdbx_strand_id
1 'polypeptide(L)'
;MKEQILSKLAPGHPWGGLLQYYPVLDSTNTLAKSLAAQGAPHGTVIVAGSQTGGRGRMGRSFHSPEGSGLYFSSILRPDCDAAELMHLTCAVAVAVRDAIAKCAGINTGIKWINDLTCGSKKVAGILTELTLVPGSSKVSCAIVGIGINCRQQESDFPPELRSIAGSLSMAAGRDVSPADLAAAIMESLHTMSTDLLTQKAAIMANYRAHCITVGQEVSLHRADIVTHARAIDVDDEGALLVEYPDGRREAVNSGEASVRGMYGYI
;
A
#
# COMPACT_ATOMS: atom_id res chain seq x y z
N MET A 1 5.98 -17.76 12.46
CA MET A 1 5.95 -16.60 11.53
C MET A 1 7.24 -15.80 11.55
N LYS A 2 7.69 -15.21 12.68
CA LYS A 2 8.92 -14.40 12.73
C LYS A 2 10.14 -15.16 12.18
N GLU A 3 10.44 -16.35 12.71
CA GLU A 3 11.56 -17.17 12.27
C GLU A 3 11.45 -17.59 10.79
N GLN A 4 10.23 -17.84 10.31
CA GLN A 4 9.98 -18.13 8.89
C GLN A 4 10.33 -16.95 8.00
N ILE A 5 9.95 -15.72 8.40
CA ILE A 5 10.32 -14.51 7.65
C ILE A 5 11.84 -14.32 7.66
N LEU A 6 12.47 -14.39 8.84
CA LEU A 6 13.92 -14.20 8.98
C LEU A 6 14.73 -15.19 8.14
N SER A 7 14.28 -16.45 8.05
CA SER A 7 14.95 -17.49 7.25
C SER A 7 14.92 -17.24 5.74
N LYS A 8 14.07 -16.33 5.27
CA LYS A 8 13.92 -15.97 3.84
C LYS A 8 14.63 -14.66 3.46
N LEU A 9 15.01 -13.85 4.46
CA LEU A 9 15.77 -12.64 4.23
C LEU A 9 17.23 -12.97 3.88
N ALA A 10 17.86 -12.09 3.09
CA ALA A 10 19.28 -12.16 2.85
C ALA A 10 20.05 -12.11 4.19
N PRO A 11 21.11 -12.90 4.35
CA PRO A 11 21.95 -12.84 5.56
C PRO A 11 22.43 -11.41 5.83
N GLY A 12 22.22 -10.92 7.07
CA GLY A 12 22.62 -9.56 7.45
C GLY A 12 21.68 -8.45 6.95
N HIS A 13 20.48 -8.77 6.48
CA HIS A 13 19.50 -7.74 6.06
C HIS A 13 19.29 -6.71 7.18
N PRO A 14 19.45 -5.37 6.92
CA PRO A 14 19.47 -4.34 7.96
C PRO A 14 18.23 -4.29 8.83
N TRP A 15 17.07 -4.67 8.30
CA TRP A 15 15.80 -4.67 9.03
C TRP A 15 15.50 -5.99 9.75
N GLY A 16 16.29 -7.05 9.54
CA GLY A 16 16.04 -8.37 10.13
C GLY A 16 15.95 -8.35 11.65
N GLY A 17 16.91 -7.66 12.31
CA GLY A 17 16.92 -7.48 13.76
C GLY A 17 15.80 -6.59 14.32
N LEU A 18 15.11 -5.84 13.45
CA LEU A 18 14.04 -4.89 13.79
C LEU A 18 12.64 -5.45 13.58
N LEU A 19 12.52 -6.72 13.13
CA LEU A 19 11.25 -7.39 12.91
C LEU A 19 10.59 -7.81 14.22
N GLN A 20 9.35 -7.38 14.41
CA GLN A 20 8.48 -7.75 15.51
C GLN A 20 7.23 -8.45 14.97
N TYR A 21 6.86 -9.58 15.59
CA TYR A 21 5.65 -10.33 15.24
C TYR A 21 4.72 -10.41 16.44
N TYR A 22 3.44 -10.18 16.18
CA TYR A 22 2.37 -10.26 17.16
C TYR A 22 1.26 -11.18 16.63
N PRO A 23 0.78 -12.16 17.41
CA PRO A 23 -0.34 -13.01 16.99
C PRO A 23 -1.60 -12.20 16.69
N VAL A 24 -1.94 -11.25 17.56
CA VAL A 24 -3.11 -10.37 17.44
C VAL A 24 -2.71 -8.94 17.80
N LEU A 25 -3.15 -7.98 17.00
CA LEU A 25 -3.06 -6.55 17.28
C LEU A 25 -4.40 -5.87 16.98
N ASP A 26 -4.61 -4.67 17.53
CA ASP A 26 -5.63 -3.77 17.01
C ASP A 26 -5.28 -3.36 15.58
N SER A 27 -4.11 -2.72 15.40
CA SER A 27 -3.60 -2.32 14.10
C SER A 27 -2.08 -2.24 14.11
N THR A 28 -1.42 -2.82 13.10
CA THR A 28 0.03 -2.70 12.92
C THR A 28 0.46 -1.24 12.73
N ASN A 29 -0.33 -0.41 12.04
CA ASN A 29 -0.06 1.03 11.90
C ASN A 29 -0.17 1.78 13.24
N THR A 30 -1.16 1.44 14.06
CA THR A 30 -1.33 2.07 15.39
C THR A 30 -0.12 1.77 16.28
N LEU A 31 0.33 0.51 16.31
CA LEU A 31 1.53 0.14 17.05
C LEU A 31 2.79 0.79 16.47
N ALA A 32 2.95 0.80 15.13
CA ALA A 32 4.09 1.44 14.48
C ALA A 32 4.19 2.94 14.83
N LYS A 33 3.07 3.68 14.86
CA LYS A 33 3.03 5.08 15.30
C LYS A 33 3.49 5.24 16.74
N SER A 34 2.99 4.38 17.64
CA SER A 34 3.40 4.40 19.06
C SER A 34 4.90 4.14 19.22
N LEU A 35 5.44 3.13 18.53
CA LEU A 35 6.86 2.82 18.56
C LEU A 35 7.71 3.94 17.94
N ALA A 36 7.25 4.54 16.84
CA ALA A 36 7.93 5.66 16.20
C ALA A 36 8.04 6.87 17.13
N ALA A 37 6.96 7.18 17.89
CA ALA A 37 6.97 8.24 18.91
C ALA A 37 7.92 7.95 20.07
N GLN A 38 8.20 6.67 20.37
CA GLN A 38 9.16 6.20 21.36
C GLN A 38 10.61 6.10 20.81
N GLY A 39 10.84 6.53 19.56
CA GLY A 39 12.18 6.56 18.97
C GLY A 39 12.58 5.27 18.25
N ALA A 40 11.65 4.36 17.93
CA ALA A 40 11.98 3.18 17.14
C ALA A 40 12.69 3.59 15.83
N PRO A 41 13.77 2.88 15.41
CA PRO A 41 14.61 3.28 14.29
C PRO A 41 13.93 3.09 12.93
N HIS A 42 14.52 3.71 11.89
CA HIS A 42 14.20 3.41 10.49
C HIS A 42 14.32 1.92 10.22
N GLY A 43 13.39 1.36 9.46
CA GLY A 43 13.37 -0.06 9.13
C GLY A 43 12.78 -0.96 10.22
N THR A 44 12.22 -0.40 11.30
CA THR A 44 11.41 -1.21 12.25
C THR A 44 10.18 -1.76 11.53
N VAL A 45 9.98 -3.07 11.63
CA VAL A 45 8.89 -3.80 10.97
C VAL A 45 7.99 -4.46 12.01
N ILE A 46 6.70 -4.29 11.85
CA ILE A 46 5.64 -4.93 12.64
C ILE A 46 4.80 -5.81 11.72
N VAL A 47 4.64 -7.08 12.09
CA VAL A 47 3.76 -8.04 11.41
C VAL A 47 2.76 -8.58 12.42
N ALA A 48 1.49 -8.64 12.06
CA ALA A 48 0.44 -9.27 12.86
C ALA A 48 -0.12 -10.52 12.19
N GLY A 49 -0.51 -11.51 13.02
CA GLY A 49 -1.24 -12.68 12.57
C GLY A 49 -2.70 -12.37 12.22
N SER A 50 -3.30 -11.43 12.98
CA SER A 50 -4.63 -10.86 12.72
C SER A 50 -4.73 -9.44 13.27
N GLN A 51 -5.72 -8.66 12.79
CA GLN A 51 -6.02 -7.34 13.34
C GLN A 51 -7.50 -7.23 13.71
N THR A 52 -7.79 -6.70 14.91
CA THR A 52 -9.16 -6.45 15.38
C THR A 52 -9.70 -5.11 14.91
N GLY A 53 -8.83 -4.16 14.58
CA GLY A 53 -9.15 -2.82 14.09
C GLY A 53 -8.30 -2.45 12.86
N GLY A 54 -8.19 -3.37 11.88
CA GLY A 54 -7.43 -3.12 10.66
C GLY A 54 -7.91 -1.86 9.94
N ARG A 55 -6.99 -0.96 9.57
CA ARG A 55 -7.27 0.38 9.05
C ARG A 55 -7.01 0.48 7.55
N GLY A 56 -7.90 1.17 6.87
CA GLY A 56 -7.74 1.65 5.50
C GLY A 56 -7.82 3.18 5.45
N ARG A 57 -7.71 3.73 4.25
CA ARG A 57 -7.83 5.18 4.01
C ARG A 57 -9.24 5.69 4.28
N MET A 58 -9.35 6.98 4.65
CA MET A 58 -10.62 7.68 4.88
C MET A 58 -11.54 6.96 5.89
N GLY A 59 -10.96 6.42 6.96
CA GLY A 59 -11.70 5.74 8.04
C GLY A 59 -12.27 4.36 7.69
N ARG A 60 -11.96 3.81 6.52
CA ARG A 60 -12.38 2.45 6.15
C ARG A 60 -11.62 1.40 6.95
N SER A 61 -12.23 0.23 7.13
CA SER A 61 -11.58 -0.94 7.73
C SER A 61 -10.89 -1.79 6.65
N PHE A 62 -9.86 -2.55 7.07
CA PHE A 62 -9.27 -3.62 6.29
C PHE A 62 -9.55 -4.96 6.99
N HIS A 63 -10.28 -5.86 6.31
CA HIS A 63 -10.61 -7.17 6.87
C HIS A 63 -9.33 -7.99 7.07
N SER A 64 -9.06 -8.39 8.32
CA SER A 64 -7.76 -8.92 8.73
C SER A 64 -7.89 -10.21 9.55
N PRO A 65 -8.47 -11.30 8.98
CA PRO A 65 -8.65 -12.56 9.69
C PRO A 65 -7.31 -13.27 9.94
N GLU A 66 -7.29 -14.14 10.95
CA GLU A 66 -6.10 -14.89 11.33
C GLU A 66 -5.63 -15.85 10.23
N GLY A 67 -4.31 -15.96 10.04
CA GLY A 67 -3.65 -17.00 9.28
C GLY A 67 -3.77 -16.90 7.75
N SER A 68 -4.59 -16.01 7.22
CA SER A 68 -4.90 -15.97 5.79
C SER A 68 -4.34 -14.75 5.04
N GLY A 69 -3.98 -13.70 5.76
CA GLY A 69 -3.41 -12.46 5.18
C GLY A 69 -2.01 -12.14 5.69
N LEU A 70 -1.42 -11.12 5.11
CA LEU A 70 -0.23 -10.43 5.62
C LEU A 70 -0.64 -9.03 6.07
N TYR A 71 -0.44 -8.72 7.34
CA TYR A 71 -0.70 -7.41 7.95
C TYR A 71 0.62 -6.87 8.46
N PHE A 72 1.12 -5.89 7.76
CA PHE A 72 2.50 -5.42 7.85
C PHE A 72 2.54 -3.91 8.00
N SER A 73 3.43 -3.40 8.85
CA SER A 73 3.77 -1.97 8.88
C SER A 73 5.27 -1.79 9.04
N SER A 74 5.83 -0.78 8.37
CA SER A 74 7.21 -0.36 8.59
C SER A 74 7.31 1.11 8.96
N ILE A 75 8.35 1.47 9.74
CA ILE A 75 8.70 2.82 10.12
C ILE A 75 9.85 3.28 9.23
N LEU A 76 9.63 4.32 8.43
CA LEU A 76 10.66 4.99 7.66
C LEU A 76 10.99 6.34 8.29
N ARG A 77 12.26 6.77 8.21
CA ARG A 77 12.71 8.07 8.69
C ARG A 77 13.54 8.74 7.58
N PRO A 78 12.90 9.23 6.52
CA PRO A 78 13.60 9.97 5.47
C PRO A 78 14.00 11.35 5.99
N ASP A 79 15.18 11.83 5.62
CA ASP A 79 15.63 13.20 5.94
C ASP A 79 15.23 14.14 4.79
N CYS A 80 13.97 14.61 4.82
CA CYS A 80 13.40 15.46 3.79
C CYS A 80 12.19 16.23 4.32
N ASP A 81 11.70 17.17 3.53
CA ASP A 81 10.43 17.83 3.78
C ASP A 81 9.22 16.98 3.29
N ALA A 82 8.07 17.18 3.90
CA ALA A 82 6.85 16.44 3.55
C ALA A 82 6.46 16.59 2.07
N ALA A 83 6.73 17.76 1.48
CA ALA A 83 6.47 18.01 0.06
C ALA A 83 7.27 17.09 -0.88
N GLU A 84 8.46 16.65 -0.46
CA GLU A 84 9.29 15.73 -1.23
C GLU A 84 8.78 14.28 -1.20
N LEU A 85 7.82 13.96 -0.30
CA LEU A 85 7.27 12.62 -0.10
C LEU A 85 5.85 12.42 -0.64
N MET A 86 5.31 13.34 -1.40
CA MET A 86 3.94 13.23 -1.92
C MET A 86 3.72 11.92 -2.70
N HIS A 87 4.74 11.45 -3.41
CA HIS A 87 4.75 10.20 -4.18
C HIS A 87 4.97 8.93 -3.34
N LEU A 88 5.14 9.02 -2.01
CA LEU A 88 5.47 7.86 -1.15
C LEU A 88 4.51 6.68 -1.33
N THR A 89 3.21 6.94 -1.37
CA THR A 89 2.22 5.85 -1.55
C THR A 89 2.40 5.15 -2.90
N CYS A 90 2.73 5.88 -3.95
CA CYS A 90 3.03 5.33 -5.27
C CYS A 90 4.31 4.47 -5.24
N ALA A 91 5.36 4.96 -4.58
CA ALA A 91 6.61 4.22 -4.42
C ALA A 91 6.40 2.89 -3.67
N VAL A 92 5.64 2.92 -2.58
CA VAL A 92 5.27 1.71 -1.83
C VAL A 92 4.45 0.75 -2.70
N ALA A 93 3.50 1.25 -3.51
CA ALA A 93 2.70 0.41 -4.39
C ALA A 93 3.55 -0.32 -5.43
N VAL A 94 4.54 0.35 -6.01
CA VAL A 94 5.54 -0.26 -6.91
C VAL A 94 6.34 -1.33 -6.18
N ALA A 95 6.91 -1.02 -5.00
CA ALA A 95 7.70 -1.97 -4.23
C ALA A 95 6.91 -3.23 -3.83
N VAL A 96 5.65 -3.08 -3.41
CA VAL A 96 4.77 -4.20 -3.03
C VAL A 96 4.39 -5.03 -4.27
N ARG A 97 4.08 -4.38 -5.40
CA ARG A 97 3.82 -5.04 -6.67
C ARG A 97 5.00 -5.91 -7.10
N ASP A 98 6.20 -5.37 -7.06
CA ASP A 98 7.42 -6.08 -7.46
C ASP A 98 7.73 -7.26 -6.51
N ALA A 99 7.50 -7.09 -5.20
CA ALA A 99 7.59 -8.17 -4.23
C ALA A 99 6.58 -9.30 -4.51
N ILE A 100 5.33 -8.96 -4.85
CA ILE A 100 4.30 -9.95 -5.24
C ILE A 100 4.71 -10.67 -6.52
N ALA A 101 5.18 -9.95 -7.54
CA ALA A 101 5.63 -10.55 -8.78
C ALA A 101 6.80 -11.53 -8.56
N LYS A 102 7.80 -11.13 -7.76
CA LYS A 102 8.97 -11.95 -7.40
C LYS A 102 8.58 -13.21 -6.60
N CYS A 103 7.70 -13.06 -5.62
CA CYS A 103 7.34 -14.13 -4.69
C CYS A 103 6.27 -15.09 -5.25
N ALA A 104 5.23 -14.54 -5.87
CA ALA A 104 4.07 -15.29 -6.31
C ALA A 104 3.98 -15.51 -7.82
N GLY A 105 4.78 -14.78 -8.62
CA GLY A 105 4.71 -14.82 -10.09
C GLY A 105 3.47 -14.12 -10.64
N ILE A 106 2.84 -13.25 -9.85
CA ILE A 106 1.59 -12.56 -10.20
C ILE A 106 1.89 -11.11 -10.59
N ASN A 107 1.43 -10.69 -11.76
CA ASN A 107 1.43 -9.29 -12.15
C ASN A 107 0.15 -8.61 -11.67
N THR A 108 0.28 -7.72 -10.70
CA THR A 108 -0.84 -6.92 -10.19
C THR A 108 -0.92 -5.58 -10.92
N GLY A 109 -2.13 -5.09 -11.15
CA GLY A 109 -2.39 -3.70 -11.51
C GLY A 109 -2.42 -2.81 -10.27
N ILE A 110 -2.08 -1.53 -10.43
CA ILE A 110 -2.21 -0.53 -9.37
C ILE A 110 -3.46 0.31 -9.64
N LYS A 111 -4.45 0.18 -8.80
CA LYS A 111 -5.57 1.12 -8.79
C LYS A 111 -5.19 2.33 -7.97
N TRP A 112 -5.26 3.50 -8.60
CA TRP A 112 -4.87 4.77 -7.98
C TRP A 112 -5.58 4.98 -6.64
N ILE A 113 -4.87 5.25 -5.58
CA ILE A 113 -3.43 5.49 -5.50
C ILE A 113 -2.73 4.33 -4.79
N ASN A 114 -3.48 3.45 -4.10
CA ASN A 114 -3.00 2.64 -2.99
C ASN A 114 -3.50 1.19 -2.99
N ASP A 115 -4.25 0.77 -4.01
CA ASP A 115 -4.80 -0.58 -4.06
C ASP A 115 -4.12 -1.40 -5.15
N LEU A 116 -3.75 -2.66 -4.86
CA LEU A 116 -3.27 -3.60 -5.86
C LEU A 116 -4.39 -4.58 -6.22
N THR A 117 -4.49 -4.88 -7.50
CA THR A 117 -5.56 -5.74 -8.05
C THR A 117 -5.01 -6.88 -8.88
N CYS A 118 -5.73 -8.01 -8.86
CA CYS A 118 -5.60 -9.09 -9.83
C CYS A 118 -6.93 -9.16 -10.59
N GLY A 119 -6.91 -8.83 -11.89
CA GLY A 119 -8.14 -8.56 -12.63
C GLY A 119 -8.96 -7.47 -11.92
N SER A 120 -10.26 -7.71 -11.72
CA SER A 120 -11.15 -6.76 -11.04
C SER A 120 -11.17 -6.89 -9.50
N LYS A 121 -10.36 -7.79 -8.92
CA LYS A 121 -10.37 -8.04 -7.47
C LYS A 121 -9.21 -7.36 -6.78
N LYS A 122 -9.48 -6.61 -5.69
CA LYS A 122 -8.47 -6.05 -4.81
C LYS A 122 -7.80 -7.16 -4.00
N VAL A 123 -6.47 -7.25 -4.09
CA VAL A 123 -5.65 -8.22 -3.33
C VAL A 123 -4.81 -7.57 -2.25
N ALA A 124 -4.52 -6.27 -2.37
CA ALA A 124 -3.77 -5.54 -1.36
C ALA A 124 -4.22 -4.08 -1.23
N GLY A 125 -4.00 -3.50 -0.06
CA GLY A 125 -4.20 -2.09 0.22
C GLY A 125 -3.03 -1.51 1.01
N ILE A 126 -2.68 -0.27 0.71
CA ILE A 126 -1.57 0.47 1.31
C ILE A 126 -2.12 1.67 2.08
N LEU A 127 -1.57 1.95 3.26
CA LEU A 127 -1.90 3.11 4.07
C LEU A 127 -0.60 3.77 4.57
N THR A 128 -0.22 4.87 3.94
CA THR A 128 0.92 5.69 4.38
C THR A 128 0.44 6.84 5.27
N GLU A 129 1.14 7.08 6.38
CA GLU A 129 0.82 8.15 7.33
C GLU A 129 2.12 8.85 7.74
N LEU A 130 2.16 10.18 7.60
CA LEU A 130 3.32 11.00 7.94
C LEU A 130 3.16 11.64 9.32
N THR A 131 4.26 11.76 10.04
CA THR A 131 4.39 12.59 11.24
C THR A 131 5.51 13.61 10.98
N LEU A 132 5.21 14.87 11.23
CA LEU A 132 6.19 15.95 11.07
C LEU A 132 6.89 16.27 12.40
N VAL A 133 8.07 16.84 12.29
CA VAL A 133 8.76 17.47 13.43
C VAL A 133 7.93 18.70 13.85
N PRO A 134 7.59 18.86 15.14
CA PRO A 134 6.80 19.99 15.60
C PRO A 134 7.38 21.34 15.15
N GLY A 135 6.54 22.17 14.52
CA GLY A 135 6.94 23.49 14.02
C GLY A 135 7.81 23.50 12.76
N SER A 136 7.88 22.39 12.03
CA SER A 136 8.72 22.23 10.84
C SER A 136 7.96 21.50 9.72
N SER A 137 8.42 21.68 8.46
CA SER A 137 8.00 20.87 7.30
C SER A 137 8.72 19.51 7.24
N LYS A 138 9.75 19.31 8.06
CA LYS A 138 10.56 18.08 8.10
C LYS A 138 9.76 16.87 8.56
N VAL A 139 9.96 15.75 7.89
CA VAL A 139 9.35 14.47 8.26
C VAL A 139 10.08 13.87 9.46
N SER A 140 9.35 13.61 10.54
CA SER A 140 9.86 12.85 11.69
C SER A 140 9.86 11.35 11.39
N CYS A 141 8.76 10.86 10.83
CA CYS A 141 8.64 9.48 10.34
C CYS A 141 7.48 9.33 9.35
N ALA A 142 7.57 8.30 8.52
CA ALA A 142 6.49 7.79 7.70
C ALA A 142 6.15 6.35 8.15
N ILE A 143 4.88 6.09 8.43
CA ILE A 143 4.38 4.75 8.70
C ILE A 143 3.81 4.21 7.38
N VAL A 144 4.34 3.07 6.95
CA VAL A 144 3.93 2.37 5.74
C VAL A 144 3.16 1.12 6.13
N GLY A 145 1.84 1.17 6.06
CA GLY A 145 0.97 0.03 6.32
C GLY A 145 0.59 -0.71 5.04
N ILE A 146 0.66 -2.02 5.07
CA ILE A 146 0.37 -2.90 3.95
C ILE A 146 -0.50 -4.05 4.43
N GLY A 147 -1.71 -4.17 3.87
CA GLY A 147 -2.58 -5.32 4.07
C GLY A 147 -2.70 -6.11 2.77
N ILE A 148 -2.41 -7.41 2.80
CA ILE A 148 -2.48 -8.29 1.62
C ILE A 148 -3.34 -9.51 1.95
N ASN A 149 -4.30 -9.78 1.09
CA ASN A 149 -5.05 -11.02 1.11
C ASN A 149 -4.20 -12.11 0.45
N CYS A 150 -3.68 -13.04 1.24
CA CYS A 150 -2.78 -14.09 0.73
C CYS A 150 -3.55 -15.38 0.39
N ARG A 151 -4.30 -15.94 1.33
CA ARG A 151 -4.89 -17.29 1.28
C ARG A 151 -6.41 -17.34 1.30
N GLN A 152 -7.07 -16.18 1.58
CA GLN A 152 -8.53 -16.14 1.69
C GLN A 152 -9.19 -16.75 0.46
N GLN A 153 -10.22 -17.53 0.69
CA GLN A 153 -11.17 -17.97 -0.33
C GLN A 153 -12.32 -16.96 -0.41
N GLU A 154 -13.13 -17.02 -1.45
CA GLU A 154 -14.26 -16.09 -1.62
C GLU A 154 -15.23 -16.12 -0.42
N SER A 155 -15.45 -17.32 0.16
CA SER A 155 -16.30 -17.49 1.36
C SER A 155 -15.78 -16.80 2.60
N ASP A 156 -14.47 -16.57 2.72
CA ASP A 156 -13.83 -15.96 3.89
C ASP A 156 -14.04 -14.44 3.93
N PHE A 157 -14.42 -13.84 2.81
CA PHE A 157 -14.76 -12.43 2.77
C PHE A 157 -16.21 -12.18 3.21
N PRO A 158 -16.45 -11.08 3.96
CA PRO A 158 -17.80 -10.58 4.20
C PRO A 158 -18.58 -10.46 2.88
N PRO A 159 -19.91 -10.72 2.88
CA PRO A 159 -20.71 -10.73 1.65
C PRO A 159 -20.51 -9.50 0.76
N GLU A 160 -20.44 -8.31 1.37
CA GLU A 160 -20.24 -7.02 0.68
C GLU A 160 -18.87 -6.86 0.01
N LEU A 161 -17.87 -7.65 0.42
CA LEU A 161 -16.52 -7.61 -0.16
C LEU A 161 -16.29 -8.69 -1.24
N ARG A 162 -17.11 -9.74 -1.32
CA ARG A 162 -16.89 -10.87 -2.23
C ARG A 162 -16.81 -10.48 -3.70
N SER A 163 -17.55 -9.46 -4.10
CA SER A 163 -17.51 -8.97 -5.49
C SER A 163 -16.24 -8.19 -5.84
N ILE A 164 -15.57 -7.58 -4.85
CA ILE A 164 -14.46 -6.64 -5.06
C ILE A 164 -13.12 -7.08 -4.47
N ALA A 165 -13.12 -8.02 -3.51
CA ALA A 165 -11.90 -8.55 -2.90
C ALA A 165 -11.53 -9.91 -3.47
N GLY A 166 -10.24 -10.17 -3.50
CA GLY A 166 -9.64 -11.46 -3.84
C GLY A 166 -8.36 -11.68 -3.07
N SER A 167 -7.74 -12.84 -3.25
CA SER A 167 -6.45 -13.16 -2.66
C SER A 167 -5.41 -13.54 -3.71
N LEU A 168 -4.14 -13.50 -3.31
CA LEU A 168 -3.05 -13.93 -4.19
C LEU A 168 -3.14 -15.43 -4.51
N SER A 169 -3.56 -16.27 -3.55
CA SER A 169 -3.73 -17.70 -3.79
C SER A 169 -4.86 -17.98 -4.78
N MET A 170 -5.96 -17.23 -4.75
CA MET A 170 -7.02 -17.32 -5.77
C MET A 170 -6.49 -16.95 -7.16
N ALA A 171 -5.69 -15.89 -7.26
CA ALA A 171 -5.11 -15.44 -8.52
C ALA A 171 -4.03 -16.38 -9.06
N ALA A 172 -3.22 -17.00 -8.18
CA ALA A 172 -2.13 -17.90 -8.53
C ALA A 172 -2.59 -19.33 -8.81
N GLY A 173 -3.77 -19.74 -8.34
CA GLY A 173 -4.19 -21.14 -8.30
C GLY A 173 -3.34 -22.04 -7.40
N ARG A 174 -2.56 -21.46 -6.48
CA ARG A 174 -1.68 -22.15 -5.53
C ARG A 174 -1.52 -21.35 -4.24
N ASP A 175 -1.01 -22.02 -3.19
CA ASP A 175 -0.72 -21.34 -1.93
C ASP A 175 0.34 -20.25 -2.11
N VAL A 176 0.10 -19.08 -1.49
CA VAL A 176 1.06 -17.98 -1.40
C VAL A 176 1.36 -17.73 0.07
N SER A 177 2.60 -18.01 0.46
CA SER A 177 3.06 -17.92 1.84
C SER A 177 3.15 -16.46 2.31
N PRO A 178 2.41 -16.07 3.38
CA PRO A 178 2.58 -14.73 3.97
C PRO A 178 4.00 -14.46 4.47
N ALA A 179 4.74 -15.48 4.92
CA ALA A 179 6.11 -15.31 5.40
C ALA A 179 7.10 -15.00 4.27
N ASP A 180 6.99 -15.73 3.15
CA ASP A 180 7.85 -15.50 1.99
C ASP A 180 7.57 -14.10 1.40
N LEU A 181 6.30 -13.73 1.35
CA LEU A 181 5.88 -12.41 0.88
C LEU A 181 6.36 -11.29 1.81
N ALA A 182 6.28 -11.48 3.14
CA ALA A 182 6.79 -10.49 4.11
C ALA A 182 8.28 -10.25 3.93
N ALA A 183 9.08 -11.29 3.74
CA ALA A 183 10.51 -11.16 3.47
C ALA A 183 10.77 -10.41 2.16
N ALA A 184 10.08 -10.76 1.07
CA ALA A 184 10.20 -10.07 -0.22
C ALA A 184 9.81 -8.58 -0.11
N ILE A 185 8.77 -8.26 0.66
CA ILE A 185 8.35 -6.87 0.93
C ILE A 185 9.41 -6.12 1.73
N MET A 186 10.01 -6.74 2.75
CA MET A 186 11.10 -6.11 3.53
C MET A 186 12.28 -5.74 2.62
N GLU A 187 12.69 -6.64 1.73
CA GLU A 187 13.76 -6.37 0.76
C GLU A 187 13.37 -5.23 -0.20
N SER A 188 12.19 -5.29 -0.81
CA SER A 188 11.73 -4.26 -1.75
C SER A 188 11.55 -2.90 -1.10
N LEU A 189 11.00 -2.83 0.12
CA LEU A 189 10.85 -1.58 0.86
C LEU A 189 12.19 -1.01 1.33
N HIS A 190 13.15 -1.88 1.69
CA HIS A 190 14.49 -1.41 2.03
C HIS A 190 15.15 -0.72 0.82
N THR A 191 15.16 -1.37 -0.34
CA THR A 191 15.66 -0.77 -1.59
C THR A 191 14.90 0.50 -1.94
N MET A 192 13.57 0.46 -1.93
CA MET A 192 12.73 1.62 -2.21
C MET A 192 13.04 2.79 -1.27
N SER A 193 13.28 2.54 0.03
CA SER A 193 13.56 3.59 1.01
C SER A 193 14.90 4.29 0.77
N THR A 194 15.90 3.62 0.19
CA THR A 194 17.18 4.23 -0.20
C THR A 194 17.06 5.07 -1.48
N ASP A 195 16.18 4.66 -2.39
CA ASP A 195 16.01 5.25 -3.72
C ASP A 195 14.90 6.33 -3.76
N LEU A 196 14.12 6.44 -2.68
CA LEU A 196 12.87 7.19 -2.62
C LEU A 196 12.97 8.63 -3.14
N LEU A 197 14.02 9.35 -2.77
CA LEU A 197 14.25 10.74 -3.17
C LEU A 197 15.08 10.86 -4.45
N THR A 198 16.01 9.94 -4.66
CA THR A 198 16.99 10.03 -5.77
C THR A 198 16.47 9.41 -7.07
N GLN A 199 15.56 8.43 -6.99
CA GLN A 199 15.00 7.72 -8.14
C GLN A 199 13.52 8.01 -8.39
N LYS A 200 13.02 9.16 -7.90
CA LYS A 200 11.60 9.55 -7.99
C LYS A 200 11.04 9.38 -9.42
N ALA A 201 11.74 9.89 -10.42
CA ALA A 201 11.30 9.82 -11.82
C ALA A 201 11.12 8.38 -12.31
N ALA A 202 12.05 7.48 -11.99
CA ALA A 202 11.98 6.07 -12.37
C ALA A 202 10.84 5.34 -11.62
N ILE A 203 10.68 5.62 -10.34
CA ILE A 203 9.59 5.09 -9.51
C ILE A 203 8.23 5.50 -10.10
N MET A 204 8.06 6.79 -10.42
CA MET A 204 6.80 7.30 -10.94
C MET A 204 6.53 6.83 -12.37
N ALA A 205 7.56 6.65 -13.20
CA ALA A 205 7.39 6.02 -14.52
C ALA A 205 6.90 4.57 -14.39
N ASN A 206 7.48 3.79 -13.45
CA ASN A 206 7.03 2.42 -13.17
C ASN A 206 5.59 2.41 -12.62
N TYR A 207 5.24 3.33 -11.71
CA TYR A 207 3.89 3.47 -11.20
C TYR A 207 2.87 3.70 -12.34
N ARG A 208 3.12 4.70 -13.22
CA ARG A 208 2.26 5.03 -14.36
C ARG A 208 2.07 3.86 -15.32
N ALA A 209 3.15 3.14 -15.61
CA ALA A 209 3.11 1.96 -16.51
C ALA A 209 2.19 0.84 -15.99
N HIS A 210 1.90 0.81 -14.68
CA HIS A 210 1.08 -0.23 -14.06
C HIS A 210 -0.22 0.32 -13.44
N CYS A 211 -0.47 1.62 -13.57
CA CYS A 211 -1.68 2.26 -13.05
C CYS A 211 -2.87 1.98 -13.97
N ILE A 212 -3.73 1.05 -13.54
CA ILE A 212 -4.92 0.64 -14.30
C ILE A 212 -6.04 1.68 -14.29
N THR A 213 -5.93 2.73 -13.46
CA THR A 213 -6.91 3.81 -13.41
C THR A 213 -6.74 4.79 -14.58
N VAL A 214 -5.52 4.94 -15.09
CA VAL A 214 -5.25 5.79 -16.24
C VAL A 214 -5.96 5.26 -17.50
N GLY A 215 -6.62 6.14 -18.24
CA GLY A 215 -7.42 5.80 -19.41
C GLY A 215 -8.88 5.46 -19.10
N GLN A 216 -9.27 5.35 -17.82
CA GLN A 216 -10.63 4.96 -17.41
C GLN A 216 -11.51 6.18 -17.13
N GLU A 217 -12.83 5.99 -17.35
CA GLU A 217 -13.85 6.89 -16.81
C GLU A 217 -13.98 6.67 -15.30
N VAL A 218 -13.91 7.75 -14.54
CA VAL A 218 -13.90 7.72 -13.08
C VAL A 218 -14.95 8.66 -12.49
N SER A 219 -15.46 8.32 -11.32
CA SER A 219 -16.25 9.22 -10.48
C SER A 219 -15.41 9.71 -9.31
N LEU A 220 -15.34 11.02 -9.17
CA LEU A 220 -14.66 11.73 -8.09
C LEU A 220 -15.68 12.06 -7.01
N HIS A 221 -15.48 11.52 -5.82
CA HIS A 221 -16.36 11.74 -4.65
C HIS A 221 -15.68 12.70 -3.69
N ARG A 222 -16.17 13.94 -3.60
CA ARG A 222 -15.72 14.99 -2.69
C ARG A 222 -16.87 15.38 -1.78
N ALA A 223 -16.83 14.96 -0.53
CA ALA A 223 -17.98 15.06 0.39
C ALA A 223 -19.24 14.51 -0.29
N ASP A 224 -20.28 15.31 -0.44
CA ASP A 224 -21.57 14.94 -1.05
C ASP A 224 -21.62 15.18 -2.57
N ILE A 225 -20.53 15.66 -3.17
CA ILE A 225 -20.45 15.96 -4.60
C ILE A 225 -19.79 14.80 -5.33
N VAL A 226 -20.47 14.30 -6.37
CA VAL A 226 -19.93 13.32 -7.31
C VAL A 226 -19.79 13.97 -8.67
N THR A 227 -18.59 13.95 -9.23
CA THR A 227 -18.30 14.44 -10.58
C THR A 227 -17.68 13.34 -11.41
N HIS A 228 -17.93 13.33 -12.72
CA HIS A 228 -17.38 12.36 -13.67
C HIS A 228 -16.28 12.99 -14.49
N ALA A 229 -15.22 12.24 -14.71
CA ALA A 229 -14.06 12.66 -15.49
C ALA A 229 -13.33 11.44 -16.05
N ARG A 230 -12.46 11.67 -17.02
CA ARG A 230 -11.53 10.65 -17.52
C ARG A 230 -10.18 10.82 -16.83
N ALA A 231 -9.66 9.75 -16.25
CA ALA A 231 -8.28 9.74 -15.74
C ALA A 231 -7.31 9.68 -16.90
N ILE A 232 -6.45 10.70 -17.06
CA ILE A 232 -5.55 10.82 -18.23
C ILE A 232 -4.09 10.50 -17.90
N ASP A 233 -3.63 10.75 -16.67
CA ASP A 233 -2.28 10.43 -16.23
C ASP A 233 -2.17 10.49 -14.68
N VAL A 234 -0.96 10.24 -14.16
CA VAL A 234 -0.54 10.51 -12.77
C VAL A 234 0.73 11.35 -12.82
N ASP A 235 0.75 12.49 -12.12
CA ASP A 235 1.93 13.36 -12.07
C ASP A 235 3.04 12.80 -11.18
N ASP A 236 4.19 13.50 -11.11
CA ASP A 236 5.35 13.06 -10.33
C ASP A 236 5.15 13.16 -8.81
N GLU A 237 4.12 13.87 -8.35
CA GLU A 237 3.72 13.92 -6.94
C GLU A 237 2.66 12.87 -6.57
N GLY A 238 2.19 12.10 -7.55
CA GLY A 238 1.18 11.05 -7.37
C GLY A 238 -0.26 11.56 -7.46
N ALA A 239 -0.51 12.82 -7.87
CA ALA A 239 -1.86 13.28 -8.13
C ALA A 239 -2.40 12.69 -9.43
N LEU A 240 -3.70 12.34 -9.44
CA LEU A 240 -4.39 11.86 -10.63
C LEU A 240 -4.78 13.03 -11.52
N LEU A 241 -4.27 13.06 -12.73
CA LEU A 241 -4.68 14.04 -13.73
C LEU A 241 -5.98 13.56 -14.39
N VAL A 242 -7.00 14.40 -14.33
CA VAL A 242 -8.31 14.08 -14.90
C VAL A 242 -8.73 15.14 -15.90
N GLU A 243 -9.51 14.71 -16.91
CA GLU A 243 -10.14 15.58 -17.90
C GLU A 243 -11.66 15.45 -17.79
N TYR A 244 -12.33 16.58 -17.61
CA TYR A 244 -13.79 16.66 -17.53
C TYR A 244 -14.43 16.70 -18.95
N PRO A 245 -15.74 16.43 -19.09
CA PRO A 245 -16.42 16.48 -20.38
C PRO A 245 -16.37 17.85 -21.08
N ASP A 246 -16.15 18.92 -20.34
CA ASP A 246 -15.99 20.30 -20.87
C ASP A 246 -14.55 20.61 -21.34
N GLY A 247 -13.62 19.63 -21.25
CA GLY A 247 -12.22 19.76 -21.63
C GLY A 247 -11.33 20.37 -20.53
N ARG A 248 -11.86 20.77 -19.38
CA ARG A 248 -11.10 21.23 -18.23
C ARG A 248 -10.28 20.09 -17.64
N ARG A 249 -9.03 20.38 -17.27
CA ARG A 249 -8.13 19.42 -16.60
C ARG A 249 -7.86 19.83 -15.16
N GLU A 250 -7.68 18.84 -14.31
CA GLU A 250 -7.40 19.02 -12.88
C GLU A 250 -6.46 17.94 -12.36
N ALA A 251 -5.56 18.31 -11.43
CA ALA A 251 -4.76 17.37 -10.64
C ALA A 251 -5.52 17.09 -9.32
N VAL A 252 -5.90 15.85 -9.10
CA VAL A 252 -6.68 15.41 -7.95
C VAL A 252 -5.75 14.73 -6.94
N ASN A 253 -5.63 15.32 -5.76
CA ASN A 253 -4.86 14.73 -4.67
C ASN A 253 -5.66 13.65 -3.94
N SER A 254 -4.97 12.64 -3.47
CA SER A 254 -5.58 11.47 -2.82
C SER A 254 -6.32 11.78 -1.51
N GLY A 255 -6.00 12.89 -0.83
CA GLY A 255 -6.68 13.37 0.37
C GLY A 255 -7.98 14.13 0.09
N GLU A 256 -8.17 14.64 -1.13
CA GLU A 256 -9.26 15.52 -1.51
C GLU A 256 -10.46 14.77 -2.11
N ALA A 257 -10.21 13.62 -2.71
CA ALA A 257 -11.26 12.86 -3.36
C ALA A 257 -11.08 11.33 -3.21
N SER A 258 -12.20 10.61 -3.19
CA SER A 258 -12.23 9.16 -3.43
C SER A 258 -12.55 8.92 -4.91
N VAL A 259 -11.70 8.17 -5.60
CA VAL A 259 -11.87 7.84 -7.01
C VAL A 259 -12.45 6.44 -7.15
N ARG A 260 -13.50 6.30 -7.96
CA ARG A 260 -14.14 5.01 -8.26
C ARG A 260 -14.27 4.83 -9.76
N GLY A 261 -14.03 3.62 -10.25
CA GLY A 261 -14.36 3.26 -11.63
C GLY A 261 -15.86 3.29 -11.86
N MET A 262 -16.29 3.74 -13.03
CA MET A 262 -17.74 3.78 -13.38
C MET A 262 -18.31 2.40 -13.68
N TYR A 263 -17.47 1.44 -14.09
CA TYR A 263 -17.89 0.11 -14.55
C TYR A 263 -17.30 -1.03 -13.71
N GLY A 264 -17.29 -0.89 -12.39
CA GLY A 264 -16.80 -1.89 -11.46
C GLY A 264 -15.80 -1.37 -10.45
N TYR A 265 -14.96 -2.27 -9.90
CA TYR A 265 -13.97 -1.90 -8.89
C TYR A 265 -12.78 -1.10 -9.46
N ILE A 266 -12.56 -1.17 -10.75
CA ILE A 266 -11.42 -0.50 -11.42
C ILE A 266 -11.65 0.98 -11.48
#